data_e3e25db59815a75e75310d20db72d956
#
_entry.id   e3e25db59815a75e75310d20db72d956
#
_cell.length_a   1.000
_cell.length_b   1.000
_cell.length_c   1.000
_cell.angle_alpha   90.00
_cell.angle_beta   90.00
_cell.angle_gamma   90.00
#
_symmetry.space_group_name_H-M   'P 1'
#
loop_
_entity.id
_entity.type
_entity.pdbx_description
1 polymer ?
#
loop_
_entity_poly.entity_id
_entity_poly.type
_entity_poly.pdbx_seq_one_letter_code
_entity_poly.pdbx_strand_id
1 'polypeptide(L)'
;LTLGIGITFSRRVDSIINCSLMSNRRYASASNQTIGYTFPDITLSVMDIETLLGLGKYISGSRLNTGFQYTVRQNGNLDWVKPKQESYTYALNPLLGFTGNLFKVVSTNLSFSLSQTKNITDMDTYEILKTSNTQSLNGNISYSFRAAKGFSVPFTKKKIHIKNELTSSLGITYENNFDKTKGSTTSQVDRNTSRFAISPQATYQFDVNIRGGLTGSYEVNSDKKTEDGTSIFSLGVWVEINL
;
A
#
# COMPACT_ATOMS: atom_id res chain seq x y z
N LEU A 1 -9.67 -7.97 -22.77
CA LEU A 1 -8.75 -9.10 -22.95
C LEU A 1 -7.58 -8.93 -21.99
N THR A 2 -7.29 -9.95 -21.21
CA THR A 2 -6.11 -10.00 -20.34
C THR A 2 -5.29 -11.22 -20.74
N LEU A 3 -4.02 -11.01 -20.98
CA LEU A 3 -3.05 -12.06 -21.26
C LEU A 3 -1.97 -12.01 -20.19
N GLY A 4 -1.63 -13.14 -19.58
CA GLY A 4 -0.58 -13.22 -18.58
C GLY A 4 0.39 -14.34 -18.94
N ILE A 5 1.68 -14.10 -18.75
CA ILE A 5 2.75 -15.11 -18.87
C ILE A 5 3.47 -15.13 -17.53
N GLY A 6 3.43 -16.28 -16.85
CA GLY A 6 4.23 -16.54 -15.67
C GLY A 6 5.51 -17.29 -16.06
N ILE A 7 6.66 -16.81 -15.57
CA ILE A 7 7.95 -17.47 -15.77
C ILE A 7 8.56 -17.73 -14.40
N THR A 8 8.73 -19.00 -14.05
CA THR A 8 9.43 -19.41 -12.84
C THR A 8 10.88 -19.70 -13.20
N PHE A 9 11.79 -18.86 -12.74
CA PHE A 9 13.23 -19.01 -13.00
C PHE A 9 13.90 -20.06 -12.11
N SER A 10 13.35 -20.26 -10.92
CA SER A 10 13.78 -21.26 -9.96
C SER A 10 12.67 -21.47 -8.93
N ARG A 11 12.86 -22.42 -7.98
CA ARG A 11 11.93 -22.60 -6.86
C ARG A 11 11.80 -21.37 -5.94
N ARG A 12 12.67 -20.37 -6.10
CA ARG A 12 12.73 -19.18 -5.24
C ARG A 12 12.46 -17.86 -5.95
N VAL A 13 12.45 -17.86 -7.29
CA VAL A 13 12.27 -16.64 -8.08
C VAL A 13 11.15 -16.83 -9.07
N ASP A 14 10.09 -16.08 -8.89
CA ASP A 14 8.92 -16.05 -9.77
C ASP A 14 8.77 -14.67 -10.40
N SER A 15 8.46 -14.66 -11.69
CA SER A 15 8.11 -13.44 -12.42
C SER A 15 6.81 -13.65 -13.18
N ILE A 16 5.94 -12.66 -13.09
CA ILE A 16 4.69 -12.62 -13.83
C ILE A 16 4.66 -11.37 -14.69
N ILE A 17 4.40 -11.54 -15.98
CA ILE A 17 4.23 -10.46 -16.93
C ILE A 17 2.81 -10.53 -17.47
N ASN A 18 2.05 -9.48 -17.26
CA ASN A 18 0.67 -9.38 -17.73
C ASN A 18 0.53 -8.27 -18.76
N CYS A 19 -0.44 -8.47 -19.65
CA CYS A 19 -0.92 -7.45 -20.58
C CYS A 19 -2.44 -7.41 -20.52
N SER A 20 -3.01 -6.25 -20.35
CA SER A 20 -4.47 -6.07 -20.41
C SER A 20 -4.87 -4.99 -21.40
N LEU A 21 -5.91 -5.27 -22.17
CA LEU A 21 -6.51 -4.32 -23.09
C LEU A 21 -7.95 -4.08 -22.69
N MET A 22 -8.33 -2.83 -22.52
CA MET A 22 -9.71 -2.42 -22.26
C MET A 22 -10.20 -1.52 -23.38
N SER A 23 -11.34 -1.87 -23.95
CA SER A 23 -12.07 -1.00 -24.91
C SER A 23 -13.52 -0.94 -24.49
N ASN A 24 -14.05 0.25 -24.31
CA ASN A 24 -15.44 0.48 -23.95
C ASN A 24 -16.01 1.59 -24.85
N ARG A 25 -17.14 1.31 -25.51
CA ARG A 25 -17.88 2.26 -26.34
C ARG A 25 -19.27 2.45 -25.78
N ARG A 26 -19.67 3.68 -25.55
CA ARG A 26 -21.01 4.05 -25.11
C ARG A 26 -21.70 4.87 -26.19
N TYR A 27 -22.89 4.42 -26.59
CA TYR A 27 -23.73 5.04 -27.63
C TYR A 27 -24.95 5.79 -27.07
N ALA A 28 -24.87 6.22 -25.78
CA ALA A 28 -25.92 7.04 -25.16
C ALA A 28 -25.84 8.50 -25.63
N SER A 29 -26.65 9.39 -25.09
CA SER A 29 -26.77 10.82 -25.48
C SER A 29 -25.46 11.62 -25.53
N ALA A 30 -24.38 11.12 -24.98
CA ALA A 30 -22.99 11.53 -25.23
C ALA A 30 -22.22 10.30 -25.73
N SER A 31 -22.00 10.23 -27.03
CA SER A 31 -21.24 9.14 -27.66
C SER A 31 -19.76 9.22 -27.26
N ASN A 32 -19.32 8.31 -26.39
CA ASN A 32 -17.96 8.29 -25.86
C ASN A 32 -17.26 6.96 -26.17
N GLN A 33 -15.97 7.04 -26.41
CA GLN A 33 -15.09 5.89 -26.51
C GLN A 33 -13.96 6.01 -25.48
N THR A 34 -13.70 4.91 -24.76
CA THR A 34 -12.53 4.78 -23.90
C THR A 34 -11.71 3.60 -24.39
N ILE A 35 -10.44 3.84 -24.65
CA ILE A 35 -9.45 2.80 -24.98
C ILE A 35 -8.37 2.86 -23.93
N GLY A 36 -7.90 1.70 -23.50
CA GLY A 36 -6.80 1.63 -22.55
C GLY A 36 -6.06 0.31 -22.64
N TYR A 37 -4.80 0.36 -22.26
CA TYR A 37 -3.98 -0.83 -22.10
C TYR A 37 -3.07 -0.69 -20.88
N THR A 38 -2.72 -1.82 -20.32
CA THR A 38 -1.70 -1.93 -19.27
C THR A 38 -0.62 -2.87 -19.80
N PHE A 39 0.54 -2.31 -20.05
CA PHE A 39 1.73 -3.06 -20.49
C PHE A 39 2.98 -2.18 -20.44
N PRO A 40 4.09 -2.66 -19.88
CA PRO A 40 4.18 -3.92 -19.16
C PRO A 40 3.52 -3.83 -17.77
N ASP A 41 3.06 -4.98 -17.28
CA ASP A 41 2.67 -5.22 -15.89
C ASP A 41 3.53 -6.39 -15.40
N ILE A 42 4.61 -6.07 -14.69
CA ILE A 42 5.65 -7.01 -14.31
C ILE A 42 5.69 -7.12 -12.80
N THR A 43 5.61 -8.33 -12.28
CA THR A 43 5.83 -8.62 -10.87
C THR A 43 6.98 -9.60 -10.72
N LEU A 44 7.92 -9.30 -9.84
CA LEU A 44 9.02 -10.16 -9.47
C LEU A 44 8.93 -10.49 -7.99
N SER A 45 9.03 -11.76 -7.64
CA SER A 45 9.07 -12.26 -6.26
C SER A 45 10.28 -13.14 -6.04
N VAL A 46 10.97 -12.93 -4.94
CA VAL A 46 12.09 -13.75 -4.46
C VAL A 46 11.73 -14.30 -3.09
N MET A 47 11.70 -15.62 -2.96
CA MET A 47 11.39 -16.32 -1.71
C MET A 47 12.67 -16.83 -1.04
N ASP A 48 12.56 -17.11 0.27
CA ASP A 48 13.62 -17.69 1.10
C ASP A 48 14.93 -16.87 1.06
N ILE A 49 14.79 -15.53 1.13
CA ILE A 49 15.93 -14.61 1.06
C ILE A 49 16.92 -14.85 2.19
N GLU A 50 16.40 -15.26 3.34
CA GLU A 50 17.22 -15.64 4.49
C GLU A 50 18.23 -16.74 4.16
N THR A 51 17.87 -17.65 3.28
CA THR A 51 18.79 -18.72 2.82
C THR A 51 19.85 -18.19 1.88
N LEU A 52 19.45 -17.26 0.97
CA LEU A 52 20.36 -16.64 0.01
C LEU A 52 21.42 -15.76 0.70
N LEU A 53 21.02 -15.07 1.77
CA LEU A 53 21.88 -14.13 2.50
C LEU A 53 22.53 -14.73 3.75
N GLY A 54 22.27 -16.00 4.08
CA GLY A 54 22.77 -16.63 5.30
C GLY A 54 22.11 -16.10 6.60
N LEU A 55 20.94 -15.49 6.49
CA LEU A 55 20.23 -14.84 7.60
C LEU A 55 19.20 -15.75 8.29
N GLY A 56 19.21 -17.06 8.02
CA GLY A 56 18.23 -18.03 8.56
C GLY A 56 18.15 -18.12 10.09
N LYS A 57 19.13 -17.56 10.80
CA LYS A 57 19.07 -17.40 12.26
C LYS A 57 18.09 -16.30 12.69
N TYR A 58 17.96 -15.24 11.90
CA TYR A 58 17.22 -14.02 12.25
C TYR A 58 15.90 -13.89 11.51
N ILE A 59 15.80 -14.45 10.31
CA ILE A 59 14.64 -14.32 9.44
C ILE A 59 14.19 -15.72 9.01
N SER A 60 12.89 -15.91 8.81
CA SER A 60 12.33 -17.14 8.25
C SER A 60 11.09 -16.86 7.41
N GLY A 61 10.90 -17.69 6.37
CA GLY A 61 9.76 -17.60 5.46
C GLY A 61 9.66 -16.25 4.77
N SER A 62 10.80 -15.69 4.39
CA SER A 62 10.85 -14.36 3.80
C SER A 62 10.56 -14.35 2.31
N ARG A 63 9.91 -13.28 1.87
CA ARG A 63 9.67 -12.96 0.47
C ARG A 63 9.93 -11.48 0.25
N LEU A 64 10.68 -11.18 -0.80
CA LEU A 64 10.75 -9.85 -1.40
C LEU A 64 9.94 -9.84 -2.68
N ASN A 65 9.21 -8.77 -2.90
CA ASN A 65 8.48 -8.56 -4.14
C ASN A 65 8.64 -7.13 -4.63
N THR A 66 8.64 -6.99 -5.94
CA THR A 66 8.60 -5.70 -6.63
C THR A 66 7.68 -5.81 -7.83
N GLY A 67 7.04 -4.70 -8.18
CA GLY A 67 6.14 -4.64 -9.32
C GLY A 67 6.28 -3.34 -10.07
N PHE A 68 6.21 -3.43 -11.39
CA PHE A 68 6.17 -2.28 -12.29
C PHE A 68 4.97 -2.39 -13.21
N GLN A 69 4.19 -1.33 -13.31
CA GLN A 69 3.02 -1.26 -14.16
C GLN A 69 3.01 0.06 -14.94
N TYR A 70 2.75 -0.03 -16.23
CA TYR A 70 2.48 1.11 -17.07
C TYR A 70 1.09 0.99 -17.69
N THR A 71 0.25 1.99 -17.44
CA THR A 71 -1.13 2.02 -17.92
C THR A 71 -1.36 3.28 -18.75
N VAL A 72 -1.96 3.10 -19.91
CA VAL A 72 -2.45 4.20 -20.76
C VAL A 72 -3.96 4.10 -20.85
N ARG A 73 -4.63 5.24 -20.74
CA ARG A 73 -6.07 5.38 -21.01
C ARG A 73 -6.30 6.61 -21.85
N GLN A 74 -7.15 6.45 -22.85
CA GLN A 74 -7.55 7.53 -23.74
C GLN A 74 -9.08 7.59 -23.79
N ASN A 75 -9.63 8.78 -23.72
CA ASN A 75 -11.06 9.01 -23.68
C ASN A 75 -11.42 10.18 -24.62
N GLY A 76 -12.50 10.03 -25.35
CA GLY A 76 -12.99 11.06 -26.30
C GLY A 76 -14.26 10.63 -27.00
N ASN A 77 -14.62 11.35 -28.05
CA ASN A 77 -15.78 11.04 -28.87
C ASN A 77 -15.56 9.76 -29.69
N LEU A 78 -16.63 9.12 -30.21
CA LEU A 78 -16.52 7.87 -30.95
C LEU A 78 -15.61 7.94 -32.18
N ASP A 79 -15.61 9.08 -32.88
CA ASP A 79 -14.90 9.29 -34.14
C ASP A 79 -13.68 10.22 -33.94
N TRP A 80 -13.02 10.14 -32.81
CA TRP A 80 -11.88 11.00 -32.53
C TRP A 80 -10.68 10.73 -33.45
N VAL A 81 -10.11 11.80 -33.96
CA VAL A 81 -8.77 11.76 -34.55
C VAL A 81 -7.71 11.92 -33.44
N LYS A 82 -8.05 12.72 -32.42
CA LYS A 82 -7.23 12.94 -31.23
C LYS A 82 -8.10 12.75 -29.97
N PRO A 83 -7.63 12.00 -28.95
CA PRO A 83 -8.39 11.86 -27.71
C PRO A 83 -8.50 13.19 -26.96
N LYS A 84 -9.65 13.44 -26.34
CA LYS A 84 -9.86 14.63 -25.50
C LYS A 84 -9.16 14.53 -24.14
N GLN A 85 -8.99 13.32 -23.66
CA GLN A 85 -8.29 13.06 -22.41
C GLN A 85 -7.38 11.87 -22.56
N GLU A 86 -6.17 12.00 -22.06
CA GLU A 86 -5.17 10.94 -21.99
C GLU A 86 -4.67 10.83 -20.55
N SER A 87 -4.49 9.61 -20.10
CA SER A 87 -3.92 9.31 -18.77
C SER A 87 -2.80 8.29 -18.92
N TYR A 88 -1.65 8.64 -18.40
CA TYR A 88 -0.45 7.80 -18.38
C TYR A 88 -0.07 7.55 -16.92
N THR A 89 -0.14 6.32 -16.48
CA THR A 89 0.22 5.93 -15.12
C THR A 89 1.43 5.02 -15.11
N TYR A 90 2.44 5.42 -14.37
CA TYR A 90 3.62 4.62 -14.03
C TYR A 90 3.52 4.27 -12.56
N ALA A 91 3.50 2.99 -12.24
CA ALA A 91 3.41 2.52 -10.87
C ALA A 91 4.49 1.48 -10.58
N LEU A 92 5.18 1.66 -9.45
CA LEU A 92 6.01 0.67 -8.80
C LEU A 92 5.24 0.23 -7.55
N ASN A 93 4.47 -0.85 -7.66
CA ASN A 93 3.53 -1.29 -6.63
C ASN A 93 3.63 -2.80 -6.35
N PRO A 94 4.42 -3.15 -5.31
CA PRO A 94 5.32 -2.28 -4.58
C PRO A 94 6.61 -2.01 -5.34
N LEU A 95 7.29 -0.90 -5.04
CA LEU A 95 8.70 -0.74 -5.41
C LEU A 95 9.55 -1.76 -4.66
N LEU A 96 9.26 -1.92 -3.36
CA LEU A 96 9.86 -2.93 -2.50
C LEU A 96 8.82 -3.41 -1.50
N GLY A 97 8.49 -4.68 -1.53
CA GLY A 97 7.67 -5.36 -0.54
C GLY A 97 8.48 -6.44 0.17
N PHE A 98 8.35 -6.52 1.47
CA PHE A 98 8.96 -7.56 2.31
C PHE A 98 7.90 -8.19 3.18
N THR A 99 7.84 -9.52 3.18
CA THR A 99 7.06 -10.31 4.16
C THR A 99 7.98 -11.36 4.76
N GLY A 100 7.81 -11.67 6.04
CA GLY A 100 8.60 -12.69 6.71
C GLY A 100 8.49 -12.61 8.21
N ASN A 101 9.10 -13.56 8.90
CA ASN A 101 9.16 -13.59 10.36
C ASN A 101 10.56 -13.21 10.82
N LEU A 102 10.66 -12.10 11.54
CA LEU A 102 11.90 -11.68 12.22
C LEU A 102 12.04 -12.47 13.50
N PHE A 103 13.27 -12.92 13.79
CA PHE A 103 13.59 -13.78 14.94
C PHE A 103 12.68 -15.02 15.05
N LYS A 104 12.08 -15.45 13.89
CA LYS A 104 11.16 -16.59 13.75
C LYS A 104 9.81 -16.46 14.47
N VAL A 105 9.54 -15.33 15.11
CA VAL A 105 8.36 -15.11 15.95
C VAL A 105 7.61 -13.81 15.66
N VAL A 106 8.27 -12.80 15.12
CA VAL A 106 7.67 -11.50 14.82
C VAL A 106 7.29 -11.48 13.34
N SER A 107 6.01 -11.60 13.05
CA SER A 107 5.51 -11.49 11.68
C SER A 107 5.61 -10.04 11.21
N THR A 108 6.16 -9.85 10.03
CA THR A 108 6.44 -8.53 9.46
C THR A 108 5.97 -8.47 8.02
N ASN A 109 5.28 -7.40 7.68
CA ASN A 109 4.91 -7.06 6.31
C ASN A 109 5.21 -5.57 6.10
N LEU A 110 6.07 -5.26 5.14
CA LEU A 110 6.45 -3.90 4.76
C LEU A 110 6.27 -3.73 3.27
N SER A 111 5.71 -2.62 2.83
CA SER A 111 5.48 -2.32 1.42
C SER A 111 5.71 -0.84 1.16
N PHE A 112 6.61 -0.53 0.23
CA PHE A 112 6.85 0.82 -0.25
C PHE A 112 6.47 0.90 -1.72
N SER A 113 5.62 1.86 -2.07
CA SER A 113 5.08 2.03 -3.43
C SER A 113 5.25 3.47 -3.90
N LEU A 114 5.45 3.60 -5.21
CA LEU A 114 5.54 4.87 -5.91
C LEU A 114 4.59 4.84 -7.10
N SER A 115 3.86 5.92 -7.32
CA SER A 115 3.01 6.07 -8.49
C SER A 115 3.08 7.48 -9.04
N GLN A 116 3.12 7.61 -10.36
CA GLN A 116 2.97 8.88 -11.07
C GLN A 116 1.90 8.73 -12.13
N THR A 117 0.92 9.62 -12.09
CA THR A 117 -0.10 9.73 -13.14
C THR A 117 -0.02 11.09 -13.81
N LYS A 118 0.04 11.09 -15.14
CA LYS A 118 -0.04 12.28 -15.99
C LYS A 118 -1.35 12.25 -16.74
N ASN A 119 -2.19 13.24 -16.52
CA ASN A 119 -3.44 13.43 -17.23
C ASN A 119 -3.30 14.64 -18.16
N ILE A 120 -3.56 14.44 -19.44
CA ILE A 120 -3.58 15.47 -20.46
C ILE A 120 -5.03 15.66 -20.87
N THR A 121 -5.52 16.88 -20.81
CA THR A 121 -6.85 17.26 -21.28
C THR A 121 -6.70 18.27 -22.40
N ASP A 122 -7.21 17.92 -23.59
CA ASP A 122 -7.24 18.80 -24.74
C ASP A 122 -8.47 19.72 -24.67
N MET A 123 -8.23 21.04 -24.69
CA MET A 123 -9.24 22.09 -24.67
C MET A 123 -9.40 22.77 -26.04
N ASP A 124 -9.06 22.06 -27.12
CA ASP A 124 -9.06 22.50 -28.52
C ASP A 124 -8.03 23.61 -28.84
N THR A 125 -7.80 24.56 -27.96
CA THR A 125 -6.85 25.67 -28.12
C THR A 125 -5.57 25.53 -27.31
N TYR A 126 -5.61 24.76 -26.23
CA TYR A 126 -4.47 24.47 -25.34
C TYR A 126 -4.66 23.17 -24.62
N GLU A 127 -3.58 22.63 -24.07
CA GLU A 127 -3.60 21.42 -23.27
C GLU A 127 -3.40 21.74 -21.78
N ILE A 128 -4.13 21.04 -20.94
CA ILE A 128 -3.93 21.03 -19.49
C ILE A 128 -3.23 19.73 -19.11
N LEU A 129 -2.06 19.84 -18.53
CA LEU A 129 -1.31 18.71 -17.98
C LEU A 129 -1.42 18.69 -16.45
N LYS A 130 -2.09 17.68 -15.91
CA LYS A 130 -2.08 17.40 -14.48
C LYS A 130 -1.15 16.23 -14.18
N THR A 131 -0.19 16.44 -13.28
CA THR A 131 0.72 15.40 -12.79
C THR A 131 0.43 15.13 -11.33
N SER A 132 0.14 13.88 -11.01
CA SER A 132 -0.08 13.39 -9.64
C SER A 132 1.01 12.39 -9.28
N ASN A 133 1.69 12.62 -8.16
CA ASN A 133 2.69 11.71 -7.60
C ASN A 133 2.21 11.24 -6.24
N THR A 134 2.23 9.94 -6.01
CA THR A 134 1.92 9.31 -4.74
C THR A 134 3.05 8.43 -4.30
N GLN A 135 3.46 8.57 -3.05
CA GLN A 135 4.43 7.71 -2.37
C GLN A 135 3.74 7.13 -1.14
N SER A 136 3.82 5.84 -0.95
CA SER A 136 3.22 5.19 0.22
C SER A 136 4.15 4.15 0.81
N LEU A 137 4.25 4.16 2.14
CA LEU A 137 4.88 3.12 2.95
C LEU A 137 3.79 2.54 3.86
N ASN A 138 3.58 1.24 3.78
CA ASN A 138 2.70 0.51 4.68
C ASN A 138 3.50 -0.57 5.38
N GLY A 139 3.35 -0.66 6.69
CA GLY A 139 4.01 -1.65 7.51
C GLY A 139 3.06 -2.24 8.53
N ASN A 140 3.20 -3.53 8.77
CA ASN A 140 2.56 -4.23 9.88
C ASN A 140 3.56 -5.16 10.51
N ILE A 141 3.73 -5.05 11.81
CA ILE A 141 4.58 -5.90 12.63
C ILE A 141 3.69 -6.51 13.70
N SER A 142 3.67 -7.83 13.84
CA SER A 142 2.85 -8.49 14.84
C SER A 142 3.63 -9.58 15.57
N TYR A 143 3.32 -9.72 16.82
CA TYR A 143 3.92 -10.72 17.71
C TYR A 143 2.87 -11.33 18.62
N SER A 144 2.79 -12.66 18.62
CA SER A 144 1.90 -13.40 19.50
C SER A 144 2.71 -14.21 20.50
N PHE A 145 2.36 -14.14 21.77
CA PHE A 145 3.06 -14.87 22.80
C PHE A 145 2.15 -15.33 23.94
N ARG A 146 2.62 -16.34 24.65
CA ARG A 146 2.02 -16.84 25.89
C ARG A 146 3.09 -16.84 26.97
N ALA A 147 2.77 -16.33 28.14
CA ALA A 147 3.66 -16.27 29.29
C ALA A 147 3.03 -16.94 30.53
N ALA A 148 2.72 -18.22 30.41
CA ALA A 148 2.07 -18.97 31.49
C ALA A 148 2.91 -19.00 32.80
N LYS A 149 4.24 -18.97 32.70
CA LYS A 149 5.15 -18.85 33.85
C LYS A 149 5.28 -17.45 34.41
N GLY A 150 4.64 -16.48 33.78
CA GLY A 150 4.74 -15.06 34.10
C GLY A 150 6.00 -14.40 33.52
N PHE A 151 5.91 -13.12 33.21
CA PHE A 151 7.06 -12.26 32.89
C PHE A 151 7.13 -11.09 33.85
N SER A 152 8.35 -10.64 34.14
CA SER A 152 8.58 -9.48 35.00
C SER A 152 8.35 -8.20 34.20
N VAL A 153 7.51 -7.34 34.70
CA VAL A 153 7.30 -6.03 34.08
C VAL A 153 8.50 -5.14 34.40
N PRO A 154 9.17 -4.55 33.39
CA PRO A 154 10.23 -3.59 33.63
C PRO A 154 9.76 -2.49 34.58
N PHE A 155 10.65 -2.05 35.47
CA PHE A 155 10.40 -1.02 36.47
C PHE A 155 9.37 -1.37 37.57
N THR A 156 8.83 -2.61 37.59
CA THR A 156 7.94 -3.08 38.68
C THR A 156 8.43 -4.40 39.23
N LYS A 157 8.11 -4.70 40.53
CA LYS A 157 8.38 -5.98 41.13
C LYS A 157 7.30 -7.03 40.83
N LYS A 158 6.29 -6.68 40.01
CA LYS A 158 5.14 -7.55 39.74
C LYS A 158 5.44 -8.48 38.56
N LYS A 159 5.04 -9.75 38.68
CA LYS A 159 4.98 -10.70 37.56
C LYS A 159 3.56 -10.77 37.04
N ILE A 160 3.42 -10.59 35.72
CA ILE A 160 2.14 -10.77 35.02
C ILE A 160 2.14 -12.17 34.40
N HIS A 161 1.09 -12.93 34.63
CA HIS A 161 0.86 -14.25 34.06
C HIS A 161 -0.12 -14.14 32.93
N ILE A 162 0.32 -14.45 31.69
CA ILE A 162 -0.50 -14.47 30.48
C ILE A 162 -0.74 -15.93 30.13
N LYS A 163 -1.87 -16.48 30.60
CA LYS A 163 -2.24 -17.89 30.41
C LYS A 163 -2.60 -18.19 28.94
N ASN A 164 -3.35 -17.29 28.35
CA ASN A 164 -3.81 -17.39 26.97
C ASN A 164 -2.92 -16.55 26.03
N GLU A 165 -3.26 -16.54 24.76
CA GLU A 165 -2.49 -15.81 23.76
C GLU A 165 -2.72 -14.30 23.86
N LEU A 166 -1.64 -13.55 23.89
CA LEU A 166 -1.60 -12.10 23.71
C LEU A 166 -0.96 -11.81 22.36
N THR A 167 -1.73 -11.22 21.47
CA THR A 167 -1.22 -10.72 20.18
C THR A 167 -1.05 -9.23 20.26
N SER A 168 0.13 -8.77 19.92
CA SER A 168 0.46 -7.35 19.81
C SER A 168 0.83 -7.04 18.38
N SER A 169 0.27 -5.95 17.81
CA SER A 169 0.60 -5.50 16.46
C SER A 169 0.83 -4.00 16.40
N LEU A 170 1.65 -3.60 15.44
CA LEU A 170 1.96 -2.21 15.16
C LEU A 170 1.81 -1.97 13.66
N GLY A 171 0.79 -1.18 13.30
CA GLY A 171 0.62 -0.65 11.96
C GLY A 171 1.39 0.66 11.81
N ILE A 172 2.04 0.83 10.65
CA ILE A 172 2.75 2.07 10.26
C ILE A 172 2.31 2.41 8.85
N THR A 173 1.85 3.64 8.65
CA THR A 173 1.47 4.15 7.32
C THR A 173 2.11 5.50 7.11
N TYR A 174 2.73 5.68 5.95
CA TYR A 174 3.17 6.97 5.46
C TYR A 174 2.66 7.16 4.04
N GLU A 175 2.09 8.30 3.75
CA GLU A 175 1.61 8.67 2.43
C GLU A 175 2.01 10.10 2.13
N ASN A 176 2.49 10.33 0.91
CA ASN A 176 2.80 11.67 0.41
C ASN A 176 2.18 11.82 -0.98
N ASN A 177 1.36 12.85 -1.14
CA ASN A 177 0.65 13.16 -2.36
C ASN A 177 1.04 14.55 -2.86
N PHE A 178 1.49 14.60 -4.11
CA PHE A 178 1.86 15.84 -4.77
C PHE A 178 1.17 15.93 -6.13
N ASP A 179 0.29 16.91 -6.30
CA ASP A 179 -0.41 17.19 -7.54
C ASP A 179 -0.01 18.58 -8.07
N LYS A 180 0.26 18.63 -9.36
CA LYS A 180 0.60 19.85 -10.08
C LYS A 180 -0.15 19.93 -11.38
N THR A 181 -0.76 21.08 -11.65
CA THR A 181 -1.39 21.39 -12.93
C THR A 181 -0.61 22.43 -13.69
N LYS A 182 -0.40 22.18 -14.96
CA LYS A 182 0.21 23.10 -15.91
C LYS A 182 -0.79 23.38 -17.04
N GLY A 183 -1.25 24.62 -17.15
CA GLY A 183 -1.99 25.15 -18.30
C GLY A 183 -1.07 25.79 -19.32
N SER A 184 -1.63 26.53 -20.29
CA SER A 184 -0.86 27.21 -21.35
C SER A 184 0.13 28.25 -20.82
N THR A 185 -0.26 29.03 -19.82
CA THR A 185 0.55 30.13 -19.26
C THR A 185 0.83 30.00 -17.78
N THR A 186 0.12 29.11 -17.05
CA THR A 186 0.18 28.99 -15.60
C THR A 186 0.62 27.59 -15.19
N SER A 187 1.35 27.52 -14.08
CA SER A 187 1.70 26.27 -13.43
C SER A 187 1.47 26.43 -11.94
N GLN A 188 0.63 25.58 -11.36
CA GLN A 188 0.29 25.64 -9.94
C GLN A 188 0.39 24.26 -9.27
N VAL A 189 0.69 24.28 -7.99
CA VAL A 189 0.61 23.11 -7.12
C VAL A 189 -0.83 23.04 -6.59
N ASP A 190 -1.51 21.93 -6.87
CA ASP A 190 -2.89 21.73 -6.44
C ASP A 190 -2.94 21.12 -5.05
N ARG A 191 -2.08 20.14 -4.79
CA ARG A 191 -1.99 19.42 -3.53
C ARG A 191 -0.54 19.10 -3.21
N ASN A 192 -0.18 19.24 -1.94
CA ASN A 192 1.12 18.79 -1.40
C ASN A 192 0.91 18.35 0.04
N THR A 193 0.38 17.14 0.22
CA THR A 193 -0.04 16.62 1.52
C THR A 193 0.79 15.42 1.91
N SER A 194 1.09 15.31 3.19
CA SER A 194 1.68 14.11 3.77
C SER A 194 0.87 13.64 4.98
N ARG A 195 0.76 12.34 5.13
CA ARG A 195 0.12 11.65 6.25
C ARG A 195 1.08 10.63 6.83
N PHE A 196 1.22 10.65 8.13
CA PHE A 196 1.93 9.63 8.90
C PHE A 196 1.03 9.09 9.99
N ALA A 197 0.89 7.78 10.09
CA ALA A 197 0.08 7.15 11.12
C ALA A 197 0.79 5.96 11.74
N ILE A 198 0.64 5.81 13.06
CA ILE A 198 1.04 4.64 13.83
C ILE A 198 -0.17 4.11 14.56
N SER A 199 -0.43 2.80 14.44
CA SER A 199 -1.61 2.15 14.99
C SER A 199 -1.21 0.91 15.81
N PRO A 200 -0.86 1.07 17.10
CA PRO A 200 -0.63 -0.05 17.99
C PRO A 200 -1.95 -0.73 18.38
N GLN A 201 -1.92 -2.04 18.46
CA GLN A 201 -3.03 -2.87 18.90
C GLN A 201 -2.52 -4.01 19.78
N ALA A 202 -3.28 -4.35 20.82
CA ALA A 202 -3.06 -5.53 21.62
C ALA A 202 -4.38 -6.27 21.80
N THR A 203 -4.39 -7.57 21.55
CA THR A 203 -5.57 -8.43 21.67
C THR A 203 -5.25 -9.58 22.60
N TYR A 204 -6.08 -9.82 23.58
CA TYR A 204 -5.96 -10.91 24.54
C TYR A 204 -7.18 -11.82 24.51
N GLN A 205 -6.93 -13.12 24.45
CA GLN A 205 -7.95 -14.15 24.55
C GLN A 205 -8.18 -14.47 26.02
N PHE A 206 -9.29 -14.04 26.60
CA PHE A 206 -9.64 -14.30 28.01
C PHE A 206 -10.13 -15.72 28.19
N ASP A 207 -11.01 -16.18 27.26
CA ASP A 207 -11.58 -17.51 27.23
C ASP A 207 -11.85 -17.91 25.78
N VAL A 208 -12.32 -19.13 25.53
CA VAL A 208 -12.66 -19.63 24.18
C VAL A 208 -13.63 -18.68 23.47
N ASN A 209 -14.59 -18.14 24.20
CA ASN A 209 -15.65 -17.28 23.68
C ASN A 209 -15.46 -15.79 24.01
N ILE A 210 -14.40 -15.40 24.72
CA ILE A 210 -14.23 -14.02 25.17
C ILE A 210 -12.86 -13.53 24.76
N ARG A 211 -12.81 -12.48 23.98
CA ARG A 211 -11.59 -11.75 23.65
C ARG A 211 -11.78 -10.25 23.82
N GLY A 212 -10.70 -9.54 24.08
CA GLY A 212 -10.73 -8.11 24.16
C GLY A 212 -9.38 -7.51 23.87
N GLY A 213 -9.33 -6.21 23.73
CA GLY A 213 -8.10 -5.57 23.36
C GLY A 213 -8.10 -4.07 23.54
N LEU A 214 -6.90 -3.56 23.30
CA LEU A 214 -6.60 -2.13 23.25
C LEU A 214 -6.21 -1.78 21.83
N THR A 215 -6.71 -0.66 21.34
CA THR A 215 -6.33 -0.07 20.06
C THR A 215 -5.89 1.36 20.30
N GLY A 216 -4.81 1.77 19.68
CA GLY A 216 -4.37 3.14 19.68
C GLY A 216 -4.18 3.62 18.24
N SER A 217 -4.27 4.91 18.01
CA SER A 217 -3.75 5.52 16.78
C SER A 217 -3.19 6.89 17.08
N TYR A 218 -2.09 7.20 16.40
CA TYR A 218 -1.55 8.54 16.31
C TYR A 218 -1.35 8.86 14.85
N GLU A 219 -1.97 9.93 14.38
CA GLU A 219 -1.94 10.36 13.00
C GLU A 219 -1.51 11.82 12.91
N VAL A 220 -0.62 12.11 11.99
CA VAL A 220 -0.18 13.47 11.66
C VAL A 220 -0.44 13.68 10.17
N ASN A 221 -1.23 14.69 9.86
CA ASN A 221 -1.48 15.17 8.51
C ASN A 221 -0.84 16.54 8.36
N SER A 222 -0.19 16.78 7.24
CA SER A 222 0.41 18.07 6.89
C SER A 222 0.05 18.44 5.46
N ASP A 223 -0.43 19.66 5.25
CA ASP A 223 -0.59 20.27 3.93
C ASP A 223 0.45 21.38 3.78
N LYS A 224 1.47 21.10 2.96
CA LYS A 224 2.55 22.05 2.70
C LYS A 224 2.13 23.21 1.78
N LYS A 225 0.95 23.13 1.16
CA LYS A 225 0.41 24.21 0.32
C LYS A 225 -0.26 25.29 1.16
N THR A 226 -1.01 24.88 2.19
CA THR A 226 -1.70 25.80 3.12
C THR A 226 -0.90 26.05 4.39
N GLU A 227 0.22 25.35 4.59
CA GLU A 227 1.04 25.34 5.81
C GLU A 227 0.25 24.86 7.04
N ASP A 228 -0.83 24.09 6.80
CA ASP A 228 -1.67 23.53 7.84
C ASP A 228 -1.20 22.13 8.26
N GLY A 229 -1.41 21.82 9.52
CA GLY A 229 -1.14 20.50 10.07
C GLY A 229 -2.16 20.12 11.14
N THR A 230 -2.51 18.83 11.18
CA THR A 230 -3.35 18.27 12.23
C THR A 230 -2.72 17.02 12.80
N SER A 231 -2.85 16.85 14.11
CA SER A 231 -2.48 15.61 14.77
C SER A 231 -3.68 15.06 15.55
N ILE A 232 -3.92 13.77 15.38
CA ILE A 232 -5.06 13.08 16.00
C ILE A 232 -4.51 11.92 16.80
N PHE A 233 -4.91 11.85 18.06
CA PHE A 233 -4.65 10.70 18.92
C PHE A 233 -5.96 10.04 19.28
N SER A 234 -6.03 8.70 19.19
CA SER A 234 -7.18 7.94 19.68
C SER A 234 -6.72 6.72 20.49
N LEU A 235 -7.53 6.37 21.47
CA LEU A 235 -7.37 5.17 22.28
C LEU A 235 -8.73 4.50 22.42
N GLY A 236 -8.80 3.20 22.13
CA GLY A 236 -10.01 2.40 22.23
C GLY A 236 -9.78 1.14 23.07
N VAL A 237 -10.81 0.74 23.79
CA VAL A 237 -10.88 -0.55 24.48
C VAL A 237 -12.11 -1.27 23.95
N TRP A 238 -11.99 -2.54 23.67
CA TRP A 238 -13.08 -3.34 23.15
C TRP A 238 -13.10 -4.74 23.79
N VAL A 239 -14.30 -5.32 23.87
CA VAL A 239 -14.52 -6.72 24.29
C VAL A 239 -15.51 -7.35 23.32
N GLU A 240 -15.25 -8.56 22.91
CA GLU A 240 -16.11 -9.38 22.06
C GLU A 240 -16.46 -10.68 22.80
N ILE A 241 -17.74 -11.02 22.79
CA ILE A 241 -18.28 -12.24 23.39
C ILE A 241 -19.03 -12.99 22.29
N ASN A 242 -18.59 -14.21 22.00
CA ASN A 242 -19.25 -15.13 21.07
C ASN A 242 -20.12 -16.08 21.90
N LEU A 243 -21.45 -15.98 21.71
CA LEU A 243 -22.47 -16.80 22.39
C LEU A 243 -22.75 -18.08 21.62
#